data_a58b7c045c6c1f8a109c0b8c5f656562
#
_entry.id   a58b7c045c6c1f8a109c0b8c5f656562
#
_cell.length_a   1.000
_cell.length_b   1.000
_cell.length_c   1.000
_cell.angle_alpha   90.00
_cell.angle_beta   90.00
_cell.angle_gamma   90.00
#
_symmetry.space_group_name_H-M   'P 1'
#
loop_
_entity.id
_entity.type
_entity.pdbx_description
1 polymer ?
#
loop_
_entity_poly.entity_id
_entity_poly.type
_entity_poly.pdbx_seq_one_letter_code
_entity_poly.pdbx_strand_id
1 'polypeptide(L)' 'GLFELELSVFNESNRADLDNSLKIILDCLQKVNAIKNDNNCIKIVAQKFIDKDRPRIEFKLIRI' A
#
# COMPACT_ATOMS: atom_id res chain seq x y z
N GLY A 1 7.37 -2.08 -16.30
CA GLY A 1 6.09 -2.67 -16.61
C GLY A 1 4.94 -2.13 -15.76
N LEU A 2 3.75 -2.43 -16.19
CA LEU A 2 2.53 -2.05 -15.46
C LEU A 2 2.29 -2.98 -14.27
N PHE A 3 1.61 -2.49 -13.24
CA PHE A 3 1.31 -3.29 -12.07
C PHE A 3 0.03 -2.83 -11.39
N GLU A 4 -0.52 -3.71 -10.55
CA GLU A 4 -1.64 -3.42 -9.66
C GLU A 4 -1.16 -3.54 -8.21
N LEU A 5 -1.74 -2.75 -7.33
CA LEU A 5 -1.41 -2.75 -5.90
C LEU A 5 -2.66 -2.97 -5.07
N GLU A 6 -2.61 -3.95 -4.18
CA GLU A 6 -3.62 -4.16 -3.15
C GLU A 6 -2.99 -3.83 -1.80
N LEU A 7 -3.63 -2.97 -1.02
CA LEU A 7 -3.12 -2.49 0.25
C LEU A 7 -4.18 -2.67 1.34
N SER A 8 -3.77 -3.26 2.45
CA SER A 8 -4.61 -3.39 3.63
C SER A 8 -3.87 -2.80 4.82
N VAL A 9 -4.45 -1.79 5.46
CA VAL A 9 -3.85 -1.08 6.59
C VAL A 9 -4.64 -1.43 7.84
N PHE A 10 -3.97 -2.04 8.82
CA PHE A 10 -4.54 -2.44 10.09
C PHE A 10 -4.01 -1.53 11.17
N ASN A 11 -4.89 -0.77 11.81
CA ASN A 11 -4.54 0.23 12.81
C ASN A 11 -5.30 0.02 14.11
N GLU A 12 -4.78 0.61 15.19
CA GLU A 12 -5.45 0.57 16.50
C GLU A 12 -6.77 1.34 16.50
N SER A 13 -6.88 2.35 15.68
CA SER A 13 -8.07 3.19 15.59
C SER A 13 -8.38 3.57 14.15
N ASN A 14 -9.57 4.10 13.94
CA ASN A 14 -10.04 4.52 12.61
C ASN A 14 -9.49 5.88 12.19
N ARG A 15 -8.47 6.40 12.88
CA ARG A 15 -7.90 7.73 12.61
C ARG A 15 -6.80 7.73 11.55
N ALA A 16 -6.34 6.56 11.13
CA ALA A 16 -5.24 6.48 10.18
C ALA A 16 -5.62 7.05 8.81
N ASP A 17 -4.67 7.76 8.22
CA ASP A 17 -4.82 8.32 6.88
C ASP A 17 -4.36 7.28 5.84
N LEU A 18 -5.30 6.76 5.08
CA LEU A 18 -5.03 5.76 4.07
C LEU A 18 -4.17 6.29 2.92
N ASP A 19 -4.39 7.54 2.51
CA ASP A 19 -3.58 8.18 1.46
C ASP A 19 -2.11 8.26 1.85
N ASN A 20 -1.85 8.62 3.09
CA ASN A 20 -0.48 8.73 3.59
C ASN A 20 0.21 7.37 3.59
N SER A 21 -0.48 6.32 4.03
CA SER A 21 0.03 4.95 4.01
C SER A 21 0.36 4.51 2.59
N LEU A 22 -0.50 4.84 1.63
CA LEU A 22 -0.30 4.50 0.23
C LEU A 22 0.93 5.17 -0.34
N LYS A 23 1.15 6.46 -0.06
CA LYS A 23 2.35 7.19 -0.49
C LYS A 23 3.62 6.56 0.05
N ILE A 24 3.62 6.21 1.34
CA ILE A 24 4.79 5.60 1.98
C ILE A 24 5.14 4.27 1.31
N ILE A 25 4.15 3.44 1.04
CA ILE A 25 4.37 2.13 0.40
C ILE A 25 4.93 2.30 -1.01
N LEU A 26 4.35 3.19 -1.82
CA LEU A 26 4.81 3.42 -3.18
C LEU A 26 6.26 3.95 -3.19
N ASP A 27 6.58 4.89 -2.30
CA ASP A 27 7.94 5.42 -2.19
C ASP A 27 8.93 4.34 -1.78
N CYS A 28 8.56 3.49 -0.82
CA CYS A 28 9.41 2.38 -0.40
C CYS A 28 9.65 1.38 -1.53
N LEU A 29 8.63 1.06 -2.30
CA LEU A 29 8.74 0.12 -3.42
C LEU A 29 9.68 0.67 -4.51
N GLN A 30 9.64 1.98 -4.77
CA GLN A 30 10.57 2.61 -5.70
C GLN A 30 12.01 2.57 -5.18
N LYS A 31 12.22 2.87 -3.90
CA LYS A 31 13.55 2.88 -3.29
C LYS A 31 14.24 1.52 -3.34
N VAL A 32 13.50 0.45 -3.21
CA VAL A 32 14.05 -0.92 -3.27
C VAL A 32 14.01 -1.50 -4.68
N ASN A 33 13.65 -0.69 -5.67
CA ASN A 33 13.57 -1.09 -7.08
C ASN A 33 12.56 -2.21 -7.36
N ALA A 34 11.57 -2.39 -6.49
CA ALA A 34 10.47 -3.31 -6.75
C ALA A 34 9.57 -2.80 -7.88
N ILE A 35 9.47 -1.46 -8.01
CA ILE A 35 8.79 -0.80 -9.12
C ILE A 35 9.72 0.29 -9.65
N LYS A 36 9.63 0.59 -10.94
CA LYS A 36 10.44 1.65 -11.56
C LYS A 36 9.81 3.01 -11.38
N ASN A 37 8.49 3.09 -11.47
CA ASN A 37 7.76 4.34 -11.41
C ASN A 37 6.36 4.08 -10.89
N ASP A 38 5.90 4.89 -9.93
CA ASP A 38 4.54 4.78 -9.40
C ASP A 38 3.47 5.07 -10.46
N ASN A 39 3.79 5.82 -11.52
CA ASN A 39 2.88 6.05 -12.64
C ASN A 39 2.53 4.77 -13.40
N ASN A 40 3.28 3.71 -13.22
CA ASN A 40 2.98 2.41 -13.83
C ASN A 40 1.91 1.63 -13.06
N CYS A 41 1.44 2.16 -11.95
CA CYS A 41 0.35 1.55 -11.19
C CYS A 41 -0.99 1.86 -11.86
N ILE A 42 -1.62 0.84 -12.40
CA ILE A 42 -2.87 0.99 -13.16
C ILE A 42 -4.12 0.71 -12.33
N LYS A 43 -3.96 0.12 -11.16
CA LYS A 43 -5.09 -0.18 -10.29
C LYS A 43 -4.61 -0.22 -8.84
N ILE A 44 -5.37 0.44 -7.97
CA ILE A 44 -5.12 0.42 -6.53
C ILE A 44 -6.40 -0.01 -5.83
N VAL A 45 -6.29 -1.00 -4.96
CA VAL A 45 -7.34 -1.37 -4.02
C VAL A 45 -6.77 -1.15 -2.62
N ALA A 46 -7.32 -0.19 -1.89
CA ALA A 46 -6.82 0.18 -0.57
C ALA A 46 -7.95 0.11 0.44
N GLN A 47 -7.71 -0.56 1.56
CA GLN A 47 -8.69 -0.75 2.61
C GLN A 47 -8.08 -0.50 3.97
N LYS A 48 -8.90 0.02 4.91
CA LYS A 48 -8.53 0.18 6.31
C LYS A 48 -9.29 -0.82 7.17
N PHE A 49 -8.60 -1.34 8.16
CA PHE A 49 -9.17 -2.22 9.17
C PHE A 49 -8.73 -1.77 10.56
N ILE A 50 -9.50 -2.10 11.56
CA ILE A 50 -9.14 -1.87 12.95
C ILE A 50 -8.66 -3.19 13.54
N ASP A 51 -7.40 -3.20 14.04
CA ASP A 51 -6.83 -4.36 14.72
C ASP A 51 -5.97 -3.83 15.85
N LYS A 52 -6.49 -3.87 17.07
CA LYS A 52 -5.81 -3.32 18.24
C LYS A 52 -4.63 -4.15 18.68
N ASP A 53 -4.63 -5.43 18.37
CA ASP A 53 -3.60 -6.36 18.83
C ASP A 53 -2.36 -6.35 17.94
N ARG A 54 -2.57 -6.17 16.63
CA ARG A 54 -1.48 -6.27 15.65
C ARG A 54 -1.59 -5.21 14.55
N PRO A 55 -1.34 -3.94 14.86
CA PRO A 55 -1.29 -2.90 13.82
C PRO A 55 -0.22 -3.25 12.80
N ARG A 56 -0.58 -3.20 11.52
CA ARG A 56 0.35 -3.59 10.45
C ARG A 56 -0.15 -3.09 9.11
N ILE A 57 0.73 -3.16 8.12
CA ILE A 57 0.39 -2.93 6.71
C ILE A 57 0.67 -4.22 5.95
N GLU A 58 -0.32 -4.69 5.21
CA GLU A 58 -0.17 -5.81 4.28
C GLU A 58 -0.38 -5.30 2.87
N PHE A 59 0.44 -5.75 1.94
CA PHE A 59 0.26 -5.34 0.55
C PHE A 59 0.58 -6.49 -0.40
N LYS A 60 0.01 -6.39 -1.60
CA LYS A 60 0.25 -7.33 -2.67
C LYS A 60 0.52 -6.56 -3.96
N LEU A 61 1.62 -6.86 -4.60
CA LEU A 61 2.00 -6.28 -5.88
C LEU A 61 1.76 -7.31 -6.97
N ILE A 62 0.96 -6.95 -7.98
CA ILE A 62 0.63 -7.84 -9.09
C ILE A 62 1.21 -7.22 -10.36
N ARG A 63 2.18 -7.89 -10.94
CA ARG A 63 2.80 -7.44 -12.20
C ARG A 63 2.03 -7.97 -13.38
N ILE A 64 1.88 -7.12 -14.38
CA ILE A 64 1.15 -7.44 -15.59
C ILE A 64 2.12 -7.64 -16.75
#